data_72217fc612c607a652eb36e05ebdda51
#
_entry.id   72217fc612c607a652eb36e05ebdda51
#
_cell.length_a   1.000
_cell.length_b   1.000
_cell.length_c   1.000
_cell.angle_alpha   90.00
_cell.angle_beta   90.00
_cell.angle_gamma   90.00
#
_symmetry.space_group_name_H-M   'P 1'
#
loop_
_entity.id
_entity.type
_entity.pdbx_description
1 polymer ?
#
loop_
_entity_poly.entity_id
_entity_poly.type
_entity_poly.pdbx_seq_one_letter_code
_entity_poly.pdbx_strand_id
1 'polypeptide(L)'
;MRSSSLLAIVLLMLSNMTFANTQVNVVGLFTNKAVLVINNGKPRTLSVGQVSPEGVKLISANSQTTVLEIEGKRRELAMGQAASVGGAVSSEPSSVTLYANSAGHHLADGQINGVPIKFIVDTGATSIAMNSSDAKRAGIDYKKGAQIQVHTANGNVVAYQVVINTLKLGSVTLHQLDGVVLEGSSPAVVLLGMSALSRLEMKREGIALTLIKKY
;
A
#
# COMPACT_ATOMS: atom_id res chain seq x y z
N MET A 1 44.26 18.62 -60.56
CA MET A 1 43.36 17.48 -60.34
C MET A 1 43.39 17.17 -58.87
N ARG A 2 42.42 17.63 -58.12
CA ARG A 2 42.30 17.40 -56.64
C ARG A 2 40.95 16.75 -56.40
N SER A 3 41.05 15.52 -55.99
CA SER A 3 39.93 14.67 -55.57
C SER A 3 39.61 14.95 -54.13
N SER A 4 38.43 15.52 -53.85
CA SER A 4 37.92 15.80 -52.50
C SER A 4 37.02 14.64 -52.08
N SER A 5 37.50 13.82 -51.15
CA SER A 5 36.71 12.75 -50.52
C SER A 5 35.81 13.38 -49.43
N LEU A 6 34.50 13.39 -49.66
CA LEU A 6 33.49 13.70 -48.62
C LEU A 6 33.35 12.48 -47.70
N LEU A 7 33.83 12.63 -46.49
CA LEU A 7 33.60 11.67 -45.42
C LEU A 7 32.24 11.97 -44.77
N ALA A 8 31.23 11.19 -45.10
CA ALA A 8 29.92 11.30 -44.48
C ALA A 8 29.95 10.68 -43.06
N ILE A 9 29.94 11.49 -42.05
CA ILE A 9 29.76 11.09 -40.65
C ILE A 9 28.28 10.81 -40.43
N VAL A 10 27.91 9.52 -40.45
CA VAL A 10 26.57 9.07 -40.00
C VAL A 10 26.60 9.08 -38.47
N LEU A 11 26.04 10.14 -37.89
CA LEU A 11 25.82 10.26 -36.44
C LEU A 11 24.66 9.35 -36.04
N LEU A 12 24.96 8.16 -35.55
CA LEU A 12 23.97 7.21 -35.02
C LEU A 12 23.41 7.79 -33.73
N MET A 13 22.23 8.44 -33.79
CA MET A 13 21.45 8.83 -32.62
C MET A 13 20.96 7.56 -31.92
N LEU A 14 21.74 7.05 -30.96
CA LEU A 14 21.23 6.09 -29.97
C LEU A 14 20.18 6.78 -29.11
N SER A 15 18.93 6.63 -29.50
CA SER A 15 17.80 7.00 -28.64
C SER A 15 17.87 6.11 -27.39
N ASN A 16 18.32 6.68 -26.27
CA ASN A 16 18.16 6.05 -24.96
C ASN A 16 16.66 5.94 -24.69
N MET A 17 16.07 4.78 -24.96
CA MET A 17 14.74 4.43 -24.46
C MET A 17 14.85 4.31 -22.94
N THR A 18 14.57 5.39 -22.23
CA THR A 18 14.29 5.36 -20.80
C THR A 18 13.02 4.53 -20.61
N PHE A 19 13.17 3.30 -20.16
CA PHE A 19 12.04 2.49 -19.70
C PHE A 19 11.49 3.18 -18.45
N ALA A 20 10.44 3.94 -18.60
CA ALA A 20 9.71 4.48 -17.47
C ALA A 20 9.07 3.29 -16.73
N ASN A 21 9.45 3.11 -15.47
CA ASN A 21 8.91 2.07 -14.60
C ASN A 21 7.41 2.35 -14.36
N THR A 22 6.52 1.53 -14.91
CA THR A 22 5.08 1.72 -14.76
C THR A 22 4.64 1.22 -13.39
N GLN A 23 4.24 2.16 -12.52
CA GLN A 23 3.66 1.85 -11.22
C GLN A 23 2.14 1.83 -11.30
N VAL A 24 1.50 0.78 -10.79
CA VAL A 24 0.05 0.63 -10.79
C VAL A 24 -0.42 0.31 -9.38
N ASN A 25 -1.39 1.08 -8.88
CA ASN A 25 -2.09 0.85 -7.62
C ASN A 25 -3.55 0.50 -7.90
N VAL A 26 -4.05 -0.57 -7.27
CA VAL A 26 -5.46 -0.98 -7.36
C VAL A 26 -6.25 -0.28 -6.25
N VAL A 27 -7.17 0.60 -6.62
CA VAL A 27 -7.94 1.42 -5.67
C VAL A 27 -9.43 1.06 -5.63
N GLY A 28 -9.89 0.23 -6.56
CA GLY A 28 -11.25 -0.30 -6.57
C GLY A 28 -11.36 -1.55 -7.42
N LEU A 29 -12.15 -2.52 -6.96
CA LEU A 29 -12.38 -3.79 -7.65
C LEU A 29 -13.89 -4.06 -7.78
N PHE A 30 -14.29 -4.45 -8.99
CA PHE A 30 -15.65 -4.82 -9.35
C PHE A 30 -15.61 -6.01 -10.32
N THR A 31 -16.72 -6.68 -10.51
CA THR A 31 -16.82 -7.72 -11.54
C THR A 31 -16.53 -7.13 -12.93
N ASN A 32 -15.48 -7.64 -13.59
CA ASN A 32 -14.99 -7.22 -14.92
C ASN A 32 -14.49 -5.75 -15.01
N LYS A 33 -14.26 -5.07 -13.88
CA LYS A 33 -13.73 -3.71 -13.86
C LYS A 33 -12.78 -3.51 -12.68
N ALA A 34 -11.75 -2.69 -12.88
CA ALA A 34 -10.86 -2.24 -11.81
C ALA A 34 -10.65 -0.73 -11.91
N VAL A 35 -10.55 -0.06 -10.76
CA VAL A 35 -10.11 1.33 -10.68
C VAL A 35 -8.63 1.32 -10.32
N LEU A 36 -7.83 1.90 -11.18
CA LEU A 36 -6.38 1.91 -11.09
C LEU A 36 -5.87 3.34 -10.99
N VAL A 37 -4.83 3.55 -10.20
CA VAL A 37 -3.99 4.74 -10.22
C VAL A 37 -2.66 4.33 -10.85
N ILE A 38 -2.31 4.92 -11.97
CA ILE A 38 -1.11 4.60 -12.74
C ILE A 38 -0.18 5.80 -12.67
N ASN A 39 1.09 5.57 -12.29
CA ASN A 39 2.14 6.59 -12.18
C ASN A 39 1.70 7.81 -11.34
N ASN A 40 1.05 7.55 -10.19
CA ASN A 40 0.48 8.57 -9.30
C ASN A 40 -0.50 9.56 -9.98
N GLY A 41 -1.05 9.17 -11.13
CA GLY A 41 -2.05 9.95 -11.86
C GLY A 41 -3.44 9.91 -11.20
N LYS A 42 -4.45 10.42 -11.91
CA LYS A 42 -5.85 10.36 -11.45
C LYS A 42 -6.39 8.92 -11.52
N PRO A 43 -7.27 8.51 -10.57
CA PRO A 43 -7.94 7.22 -10.64
C PRO A 43 -8.67 7.03 -11.98
N ARG A 44 -8.48 5.86 -12.60
CA ARG A 44 -9.06 5.49 -13.89
C ARG A 44 -9.71 4.12 -13.79
N THR A 45 -10.94 4.02 -14.29
CA THR A 45 -11.63 2.73 -14.38
C THR A 45 -11.28 2.07 -15.72
N LEU A 46 -10.78 0.83 -15.66
CA LEU A 46 -10.62 -0.04 -16.82
C LEU A 46 -11.63 -1.19 -16.75
N SER A 47 -12.17 -1.58 -17.90
CA SER A 47 -12.92 -2.83 -18.09
C SER A 47 -11.99 -3.92 -18.60
N VAL A 48 -12.34 -5.19 -18.37
CA VAL A 48 -11.58 -6.33 -18.90
C VAL A 48 -11.36 -6.19 -20.41
N GLY A 49 -10.12 -6.39 -20.86
CA GLY A 49 -9.66 -6.19 -22.23
C GLY A 49 -9.19 -4.79 -22.57
N GLN A 50 -9.52 -3.75 -21.78
CA GLN A 50 -9.06 -2.39 -22.02
C GLN A 50 -7.59 -2.20 -21.65
N VAL A 51 -6.95 -1.28 -22.38
CA VAL A 51 -5.56 -0.84 -22.16
C VAL A 51 -5.57 0.63 -21.80
N SER A 52 -4.85 1.01 -20.77
CA SER A 52 -4.66 2.43 -20.42
C SER A 52 -3.66 3.10 -21.36
N PRO A 53 -3.62 4.45 -21.44
CA PRO A 53 -2.61 5.16 -22.22
C PRO A 53 -1.17 4.85 -21.79
N GLU A 54 -0.97 4.45 -20.53
CA GLU A 54 0.33 4.05 -19.98
C GLU A 54 0.70 2.59 -20.31
N GLY A 55 -0.13 1.88 -21.10
CA GLY A 55 0.13 0.51 -21.55
C GLY A 55 -0.28 -0.59 -20.55
N VAL A 56 -1.07 -0.26 -19.52
CA VAL A 56 -1.59 -1.25 -18.56
C VAL A 56 -2.87 -1.87 -19.08
N LYS A 57 -2.90 -3.20 -19.27
CA LYS A 57 -4.09 -3.94 -19.74
C LYS A 57 -4.77 -4.67 -18.58
N LEU A 58 -6.08 -4.52 -18.47
CA LEU A 58 -6.88 -5.32 -17.54
C LEU A 58 -7.23 -6.67 -18.16
N ILE A 59 -6.70 -7.75 -17.61
CA ILE A 59 -6.94 -9.13 -18.09
C ILE A 59 -8.20 -9.72 -17.44
N SER A 60 -8.31 -9.60 -16.11
CA SER A 60 -9.50 -10.04 -15.36
C SER A 60 -9.65 -9.22 -14.08
N ALA A 61 -10.88 -9.11 -13.58
CA ALA A 61 -11.17 -8.52 -12.28
C ALA A 61 -12.41 -9.15 -11.66
N ASN A 62 -12.36 -9.37 -10.36
CA ASN A 62 -13.48 -9.72 -9.51
C ASN A 62 -13.49 -8.77 -8.28
N SER A 63 -14.34 -9.02 -7.29
CA SER A 63 -14.45 -8.19 -6.09
C SER A 63 -13.24 -8.30 -5.14
N GLN A 64 -12.31 -9.22 -5.37
CA GLN A 64 -11.18 -9.50 -4.47
C GLN A 64 -9.83 -9.23 -5.13
N THR A 65 -9.65 -9.64 -6.39
CA THR A 65 -8.39 -9.53 -7.11
C THR A 65 -8.58 -9.06 -8.56
N THR A 66 -7.53 -8.55 -9.14
CA THR A 66 -7.43 -8.21 -10.56
C THR A 66 -6.13 -8.76 -11.14
N VAL A 67 -6.17 -9.22 -12.39
CA VAL A 67 -4.97 -9.56 -13.16
C VAL A 67 -4.73 -8.47 -14.17
N LEU A 68 -3.57 -7.84 -14.06
CA LEU A 68 -3.09 -6.81 -14.97
C LEU A 68 -1.92 -7.34 -15.80
N GLU A 69 -1.82 -6.88 -17.03
CA GLU A 69 -0.61 -7.03 -17.84
C GLU A 69 0.07 -5.66 -17.93
N ILE A 70 1.28 -5.57 -17.43
CA ILE A 70 2.09 -4.37 -17.35
C ILE A 70 3.43 -4.70 -18.02
N GLU A 71 3.79 -4.00 -19.10
CA GLU A 71 5.02 -4.24 -19.86
C GLU A 71 5.20 -5.72 -20.25
N GLY A 72 4.11 -6.37 -20.68
CA GLY A 72 4.08 -7.78 -21.08
C GLY A 72 4.14 -8.79 -19.94
N LYS A 73 4.21 -8.35 -18.67
CA LYS A 73 4.21 -9.25 -17.50
C LYS A 73 2.86 -9.21 -16.80
N ARG A 74 2.32 -10.37 -16.48
CA ARG A 74 1.07 -10.48 -15.73
C ARG A 74 1.33 -10.39 -14.24
N ARG A 75 0.46 -9.61 -13.55
CA ARG A 75 0.47 -9.43 -12.09
C ARG A 75 -0.96 -9.58 -11.57
N GLU A 76 -1.11 -10.40 -10.54
CA GLU A 76 -2.35 -10.46 -9.77
C GLU A 76 -2.22 -9.55 -8.56
N LEU A 77 -3.21 -8.67 -8.38
CA LEU A 77 -3.23 -7.66 -7.33
C LEU A 77 -4.59 -7.65 -6.64
N ALA A 78 -4.58 -7.53 -5.33
CA ALA A 78 -5.76 -7.23 -4.53
C ALA A 78 -5.95 -5.71 -4.37
N MET A 79 -7.11 -5.31 -3.82
CA MET A 79 -7.38 -3.90 -3.50
C MET A 79 -6.30 -3.34 -2.56
N GLY A 80 -5.81 -2.14 -2.86
CA GLY A 80 -4.73 -1.48 -2.10
C GLY A 80 -3.32 -1.99 -2.39
N GLN A 81 -3.16 -2.99 -3.28
CA GLN A 81 -1.85 -3.45 -3.70
C GLN A 81 -1.32 -2.65 -4.89
N ALA A 82 0.01 -2.49 -4.93
CA ALA A 82 0.74 -1.89 -6.03
C ALA A 82 1.65 -2.90 -6.72
N ALA A 83 1.79 -2.78 -8.03
CA ALA A 83 2.82 -3.46 -8.79
C ALA A 83 3.64 -2.44 -9.59
N SER A 84 4.96 -2.66 -9.64
CA SER A 84 5.85 -2.03 -10.60
C SER A 84 6.55 -3.11 -11.43
N VAL A 85 6.79 -2.84 -12.70
CA VAL A 85 7.53 -3.73 -13.60
C VAL A 85 8.78 -3.00 -14.07
N GLY A 86 9.92 -3.50 -13.59
CA GLY A 86 11.24 -2.95 -13.90
C GLY A 86 12.12 -3.06 -12.67
N GLY A 87 13.03 -4.03 -12.66
CA GLY A 87 13.95 -4.27 -11.55
C GLY A 87 15.11 -3.28 -11.50
N ALA A 88 14.82 -2.01 -11.23
CA ALA A 88 15.74 -1.15 -10.52
C ALA A 88 15.15 -0.96 -9.13
N VAL A 89 15.94 -1.16 -8.09
CA VAL A 89 15.58 -0.72 -6.74
C VAL A 89 15.35 0.78 -6.87
N SER A 90 14.08 1.20 -6.97
CA SER A 90 13.77 2.62 -7.00
C SER A 90 14.22 3.18 -5.65
N SER A 91 15.07 4.17 -5.67
CA SER A 91 15.44 5.00 -4.52
C SER A 91 14.28 5.85 -4.00
N GLU A 92 13.09 5.67 -4.55
CA GLU A 92 11.85 6.27 -4.07
C GLU A 92 11.48 5.64 -2.72
N PRO A 93 11.18 6.46 -1.71
CA PRO A 93 10.77 5.95 -0.41
C PRO A 93 9.50 5.11 -0.55
N SER A 94 9.47 3.96 0.15
CA SER A 94 8.32 3.06 0.15
C SER A 94 7.07 3.82 0.57
N SER A 95 6.00 3.75 -0.23
CA SER A 95 4.75 4.47 0.00
C SER A 95 3.52 3.62 -0.30
N VAL A 96 2.40 4.01 0.29
CA VAL A 96 1.07 3.46 0.00
C VAL A 96 0.04 4.58 -0.01
N THR A 97 -0.82 4.60 -1.01
CA THR A 97 -1.91 5.57 -1.10
C THR A 97 -3.24 4.88 -0.77
N LEU A 98 -3.94 5.44 0.19
CA LEU A 98 -5.25 4.99 0.68
C LEU A 98 -6.31 6.00 0.27
N TYR A 99 -7.50 5.53 -0.06
CA TYR A 99 -8.61 6.39 -0.44
C TYR A 99 -9.70 6.32 0.64
N ALA A 100 -10.25 7.48 0.99
CA ALA A 100 -11.35 7.54 1.94
C ALA A 100 -12.58 6.83 1.38
N ASN A 101 -13.24 6.03 2.21
CA ASN A 101 -14.54 5.45 1.91
C ASN A 101 -15.66 6.52 2.02
N SER A 102 -16.92 6.14 1.80
CA SER A 102 -18.08 7.05 1.88
C SER A 102 -18.27 7.68 3.27
N ALA A 103 -17.75 7.06 4.32
CA ALA A 103 -17.75 7.59 5.69
C ALA A 103 -16.52 8.45 6.01
N GLY A 104 -15.63 8.69 5.02
CA GLY A 104 -14.42 9.48 5.20
C GLY A 104 -13.25 8.73 5.83
N HIS A 105 -13.37 7.43 6.08
CA HIS A 105 -12.32 6.62 6.70
C HIS A 105 -11.33 6.08 5.65
N HIS A 106 -10.04 6.12 5.96
CA HIS A 106 -8.98 5.47 5.17
C HIS A 106 -8.75 4.06 5.72
N LEU A 107 -9.20 3.07 4.95
CA LEU A 107 -8.98 1.65 5.24
C LEU A 107 -7.77 1.14 4.46
N ALA A 108 -7.01 0.23 5.06
CA ALA A 108 -5.87 -0.42 4.42
C ALA A 108 -5.94 -1.93 4.63
N ASP A 109 -5.69 -2.69 3.58
CA ASP A 109 -5.34 -4.09 3.69
C ASP A 109 -3.82 -4.21 3.86
N GLY A 110 -3.39 -4.95 4.87
CA GLY A 110 -1.98 -5.12 5.17
C GLY A 110 -1.73 -6.41 5.92
N GLN A 111 -0.58 -6.48 6.60
CA GLN A 111 -0.19 -7.66 7.35
C GLN A 111 0.46 -7.28 8.68
N ILE A 112 0.18 -8.07 9.72
CA ILE A 112 0.94 -8.10 10.97
C ILE A 112 1.63 -9.47 11.06
N ASN A 113 2.94 -9.49 11.20
CA ASN A 113 3.75 -10.72 11.28
C ASN A 113 3.47 -11.70 10.12
N GLY A 114 3.19 -11.18 8.92
CA GLY A 114 2.84 -11.96 7.73
C GLY A 114 1.37 -12.38 7.62
N VAL A 115 0.56 -12.12 8.64
CA VAL A 115 -0.87 -12.48 8.66
C VAL A 115 -1.71 -11.32 8.12
N PRO A 116 -2.61 -11.55 7.13
CA PRO A 116 -3.47 -10.51 6.58
C PRO A 116 -4.39 -9.90 7.63
N ILE A 117 -4.39 -8.58 7.72
CA ILE A 117 -5.15 -7.76 8.68
C ILE A 117 -5.72 -6.55 7.96
N LYS A 118 -6.95 -6.18 8.29
CA LYS A 118 -7.53 -4.89 7.90
C LYS A 118 -7.23 -3.82 8.93
N PHE A 119 -6.87 -2.65 8.45
CA PHE A 119 -6.54 -1.48 9.27
C PHE A 119 -7.48 -0.31 8.95
N ILE A 120 -7.70 0.51 9.95
CA ILE A 120 -8.23 1.86 9.77
C ILE A 120 -7.17 2.86 10.26
N VAL A 121 -6.88 3.88 9.47
CA VAL A 121 -5.95 4.96 9.89
C VAL A 121 -6.63 5.77 10.98
N ASP A 122 -6.00 5.82 12.15
CA ASP A 122 -6.53 6.51 13.33
C ASP A 122 -5.45 7.36 14.00
N THR A 123 -5.45 8.67 13.71
CA THR A 123 -4.52 9.62 14.32
C THR A 123 -4.86 9.94 15.79
N GLY A 124 -6.04 9.55 16.26
CA GLY A 124 -6.45 9.68 17.67
C GLY A 124 -5.93 8.55 18.55
N ALA A 125 -5.55 7.41 17.95
CA ALA A 125 -4.97 6.30 18.70
C ALA A 125 -3.45 6.49 18.87
N THR A 126 -2.97 6.41 20.11
CA THR A 126 -1.52 6.53 20.43
C THR A 126 -0.73 5.35 19.85
N SER A 127 -1.26 4.14 19.92
CA SER A 127 -0.61 2.91 19.50
C SER A 127 -1.48 2.14 18.50
N ILE A 128 -0.88 1.18 17.81
CA ILE A 128 -1.67 0.19 17.07
C ILE A 128 -2.54 -0.55 18.09
N ALA A 129 -3.86 -0.57 17.86
CA ALA A 129 -4.79 -1.25 18.75
C ALA A 129 -5.54 -2.36 18.01
N MET A 130 -5.59 -3.54 18.62
CA MET A 130 -6.27 -4.70 18.05
C MET A 130 -7.02 -5.49 19.11
N ASN A 131 -7.99 -6.27 18.68
CA ASN A 131 -8.68 -7.23 19.54
C ASN A 131 -7.85 -8.51 19.77
N SER A 132 -8.23 -9.28 20.76
CA SER A 132 -7.52 -10.52 21.13
C SER A 132 -7.53 -11.59 20.02
N SER A 133 -8.53 -11.62 19.15
CA SER A 133 -8.61 -12.58 18.05
C SER A 133 -7.58 -12.24 16.96
N ASP A 134 -7.45 -10.97 16.60
CA ASP A 134 -6.45 -10.50 15.63
C ASP A 134 -5.03 -10.71 16.15
N ALA A 135 -4.78 -10.43 17.44
CA ALA A 135 -3.50 -10.69 18.08
C ALA A 135 -3.12 -12.18 18.02
N LYS A 136 -4.04 -13.09 18.37
CA LYS A 136 -3.82 -14.54 18.30
C LYS A 136 -3.54 -14.99 16.86
N ARG A 137 -4.30 -14.52 15.88
CA ARG A 137 -4.05 -14.82 14.45
C ARG A 137 -2.67 -14.37 14.01
N ALA A 138 -2.23 -13.19 14.45
CA ALA A 138 -0.92 -12.63 14.15
C ALA A 138 0.23 -13.26 14.95
N GLY A 139 -0.03 -14.30 15.74
CA GLY A 139 0.97 -15.02 16.54
C GLY A 139 1.50 -14.19 17.72
N ILE A 140 0.73 -13.23 18.22
CA ILE A 140 1.11 -12.37 19.33
C ILE A 140 0.56 -12.97 20.63
N ASP A 141 1.47 -13.43 21.50
CA ASP A 141 1.14 -13.87 22.85
C ASP A 141 0.99 -12.65 23.77
N TYR A 142 -0.12 -11.95 23.59
CA TYR A 142 -0.36 -10.66 24.24
C TYR A 142 -0.45 -10.75 25.76
N LYS A 143 -0.83 -11.90 26.32
CA LYS A 143 -0.94 -12.08 27.78
C LYS A 143 0.40 -12.01 28.51
N LYS A 144 1.52 -12.15 27.80
CA LYS A 144 2.86 -11.91 28.34
C LYS A 144 3.21 -10.42 28.45
N GLY A 145 2.44 -9.54 27.80
CA GLY A 145 2.63 -8.10 27.86
C GLY A 145 2.17 -7.51 29.20
N ALA A 146 2.70 -6.35 29.53
CA ALA A 146 2.26 -5.59 30.70
C ALA A 146 0.79 -5.17 30.54
N GLN A 147 0.00 -5.37 31.59
CA GLN A 147 -1.34 -4.83 31.63
C GLN A 147 -1.28 -3.32 31.86
N ILE A 148 -2.04 -2.58 31.06
CA ILE A 148 -2.19 -1.13 31.13
C ILE A 148 -3.66 -0.75 31.04
N GLN A 149 -4.00 0.43 31.53
CA GLN A 149 -5.29 1.04 31.25
C GLN A 149 -5.19 1.95 30.02
N VAL A 150 -6.10 1.77 29.09
CA VAL A 150 -6.23 2.64 27.92
C VAL A 150 -7.57 3.37 27.97
N HIS A 151 -7.53 4.66 27.60
CA HIS A 151 -8.73 5.47 27.45
C HIS A 151 -9.28 5.25 26.04
N THR A 152 -10.56 4.89 25.98
CA THR A 152 -11.27 4.71 24.70
C THR A 152 -12.51 5.60 24.68
N ALA A 153 -13.15 5.75 23.54
CA ALA A 153 -14.41 6.46 23.42
C ALA A 153 -15.52 5.87 24.33
N ASN A 154 -15.42 4.60 24.72
CA ASN A 154 -16.36 3.89 25.58
C ASN A 154 -15.90 3.80 27.04
N GLY A 155 -14.88 4.58 27.43
CA GLY A 155 -14.32 4.60 28.79
C GLY A 155 -12.97 3.90 28.89
N ASN A 156 -12.54 3.67 30.14
CA ASN A 156 -11.27 3.01 30.43
C ASN A 156 -11.41 1.48 30.33
N VAL A 157 -10.49 0.87 29.62
CA VAL A 157 -10.44 -0.58 29.45
C VAL A 157 -9.02 -1.08 29.75
N VAL A 158 -8.94 -2.32 30.26
CA VAL A 158 -7.66 -2.99 30.42
C VAL A 158 -7.18 -3.51 29.07
N ALA A 159 -5.93 -3.24 28.75
CA ALA A 159 -5.27 -3.74 27.56
C ALA A 159 -3.89 -4.29 27.90
N TYR A 160 -3.30 -5.04 26.99
CA TYR A 160 -1.96 -5.60 27.10
C TYR A 160 -1.03 -4.90 26.11
N GLN A 161 0.06 -4.38 26.63
CA GLN A 161 1.09 -3.77 25.81
C GLN A 161 1.88 -4.86 25.09
N VAL A 162 2.08 -4.71 23.77
CA VAL A 162 2.80 -5.69 22.94
C VAL A 162 3.75 -4.98 21.98
N VAL A 163 4.74 -5.74 21.52
CA VAL A 163 5.58 -5.32 20.39
C VAL A 163 5.18 -6.10 19.15
N ILE A 164 4.86 -5.39 18.09
CA ILE A 164 4.57 -5.94 16.76
C ILE A 164 5.87 -5.99 15.99
N ASN A 165 6.33 -7.22 15.66
CA ASN A 165 7.61 -7.39 14.98
C ASN A 165 7.62 -6.77 13.59
N THR A 166 6.56 -7.00 12.81
CA THR A 166 6.47 -6.52 11.43
C THR A 166 5.04 -6.11 11.11
N LEU A 167 4.90 -4.92 10.53
CA LEU A 167 3.68 -4.41 9.91
C LEU A 167 4.00 -4.09 8.45
N LYS A 168 3.18 -4.58 7.51
CA LYS A 168 3.31 -4.29 6.08
C LYS A 168 2.02 -3.69 5.55
N LEU A 169 2.15 -2.58 4.81
CA LEU A 169 1.07 -1.88 4.11
C LEU A 169 1.55 -1.59 2.68
N GLY A 170 1.07 -2.33 1.70
CA GLY A 170 1.57 -2.22 0.33
C GLY A 170 3.09 -2.45 0.27
N SER A 171 3.85 -1.44 -0.20
CA SER A 171 5.32 -1.45 -0.24
C SER A 171 5.97 -1.01 1.08
N VAL A 172 5.21 -0.40 2.00
CA VAL A 172 5.70 0.07 3.29
C VAL A 172 5.84 -1.10 4.26
N THR A 173 7.03 -1.28 4.83
CA THR A 173 7.28 -2.24 5.92
C THR A 173 7.90 -1.52 7.11
N LEU A 174 7.26 -1.68 8.27
CA LEU A 174 7.73 -1.15 9.56
C LEU A 174 8.01 -2.31 10.51
N HIS A 175 8.98 -2.11 11.41
CA HIS A 175 9.41 -3.12 12.37
C HIS A 175 9.36 -2.56 13.80
N GLN A 176 9.21 -3.47 14.78
CA GLN A 176 9.27 -3.16 16.21
C GLN A 176 8.37 -1.98 16.57
N LEU A 177 7.06 -2.19 16.43
CA LEU A 177 6.04 -1.18 16.70
C LEU A 177 5.33 -1.46 18.02
N ASP A 178 5.08 -0.43 18.80
CA ASP A 178 4.26 -0.54 19.98
C ASP A 178 2.80 -0.74 19.60
N GLY A 179 2.17 -1.71 20.23
CA GLY A 179 0.76 -2.01 20.07
C GLY A 179 0.10 -2.30 21.42
N VAL A 180 -1.21 -2.29 21.40
CA VAL A 180 -2.05 -2.71 22.54
C VAL A 180 -3.09 -3.70 22.09
N VAL A 181 -3.34 -4.71 22.90
CA VAL A 181 -4.36 -5.73 22.66
C VAL A 181 -5.44 -5.61 23.70
N LEU A 182 -6.67 -5.39 23.24
CA LEU A 182 -7.87 -5.37 24.08
C LEU A 182 -8.50 -6.77 24.08
N GLU A 183 -8.97 -7.21 25.24
CA GLU A 183 -9.72 -8.47 25.31
C GLU A 183 -11.11 -8.29 24.69
N GLY A 184 -11.63 -9.37 24.11
CA GLY A 184 -12.91 -9.38 23.41
C GLY A 184 -12.79 -9.07 21.92
N SER A 185 -13.85 -8.50 21.33
CA SER A 185 -14.00 -8.26 19.89
C SER A 185 -13.75 -6.83 19.46
N SER A 186 -13.42 -5.93 20.38
CA SER A 186 -13.15 -4.53 20.07
C SER A 186 -11.66 -4.22 20.13
N PRO A 187 -11.14 -3.39 19.19
CA PRO A 187 -11.82 -2.82 18.02
C PRO A 187 -12.12 -3.89 16.96
N ALA A 188 -13.21 -3.71 16.19
CA ALA A 188 -13.59 -4.63 15.12
C ALA A 188 -12.62 -4.62 13.93
N VAL A 189 -11.91 -3.52 13.73
CA VAL A 189 -10.84 -3.31 12.74
C VAL A 189 -9.63 -2.78 13.47
N VAL A 190 -8.45 -3.28 13.14
CA VAL A 190 -7.20 -2.83 13.80
C VAL A 190 -6.98 -1.35 13.55
N LEU A 191 -6.75 -0.59 14.62
CA LEU A 191 -6.44 0.84 14.54
C LEU A 191 -4.96 1.00 14.19
N LEU A 192 -4.65 1.66 13.09
CA LEU A 192 -3.29 2.07 12.73
C LEU A 192 -3.00 3.40 13.43
N GLY A 193 -2.47 3.32 14.65
CA GLY A 193 -2.23 4.47 15.51
C GLY A 193 -0.87 5.13 15.32
N MET A 194 -0.60 6.13 16.15
CA MET A 194 0.59 7.00 16.04
C MET A 194 1.91 6.26 16.24
N SER A 195 1.96 5.10 16.92
CA SER A 195 3.18 4.27 17.01
C SER A 195 3.70 3.83 15.63
N ALA A 196 2.81 3.69 14.63
CA ALA A 196 3.17 3.45 13.24
C ALA A 196 3.19 4.76 12.42
N LEU A 197 2.13 5.58 12.54
CA LEU A 197 1.94 6.77 11.71
C LEU A 197 3.05 7.81 11.88
N SER A 198 3.63 7.94 13.09
CA SER A 198 4.76 8.87 13.33
C SER A 198 6.01 8.52 12.53
N ARG A 199 6.17 7.25 12.11
CA ARG A 199 7.29 6.80 11.26
C ARG A 199 7.03 7.03 9.76
N LEU A 200 5.86 7.57 9.43
CA LEU A 200 5.41 7.85 8.08
C LEU A 200 5.20 9.34 7.88
N GLU A 201 5.51 9.84 6.71
CA GLU A 201 5.02 11.12 6.24
C GLU A 201 3.61 10.90 5.69
N MET A 202 2.66 11.75 6.09
CA MET A 202 1.27 11.68 5.64
C MET A 202 0.98 12.86 4.71
N LYS A 203 0.69 12.57 3.45
CA LYS A 203 0.25 13.57 2.45
C LYS A 203 -1.20 13.33 2.10
N ARG A 204 -2.04 14.35 2.27
CA ARG A 204 -3.46 14.28 1.92
C ARG A 204 -3.78 15.17 0.73
N GLU A 205 -4.40 14.57 -0.28
CA GLU A 205 -4.88 15.26 -1.48
C GLU A 205 -6.34 14.84 -1.76
N GLY A 206 -7.27 15.69 -1.40
CA GLY A 206 -8.69 15.37 -1.47
C GLY A 206 -9.05 14.15 -0.59
N ILE A 207 -9.52 13.08 -1.22
CA ILE A 207 -9.86 11.81 -0.56
C ILE A 207 -8.67 10.85 -0.46
N ALA A 208 -7.54 11.16 -1.08
CA ALA A 208 -6.34 10.33 -1.05
C ALA A 208 -5.46 10.68 0.15
N LEU A 209 -4.96 9.68 0.85
CA LEU A 209 -3.95 9.76 1.89
C LEU A 209 -2.76 8.90 1.49
N THR A 210 -1.63 9.51 1.21
CA THR A 210 -0.38 8.82 0.90
C THR A 210 0.48 8.73 2.17
N LEU A 211 0.82 7.51 2.54
CA LEU A 211 1.72 7.19 3.65
C LEU A 211 3.09 6.85 3.07
N ILE A 212 4.11 7.62 3.40
CA ILE A 212 5.47 7.49 2.85
C ILE A 212 6.41 7.16 4.01
N LYS A 213 7.21 6.10 3.87
CA LYS A 213 8.20 5.73 4.89
C LYS A 213 9.27 6.81 5.01
N LYS A 214 9.53 7.30 6.23
CA LYS A 214 10.52 8.37 6.46
C LYS A 214 11.97 7.88 6.38
N TYR A 215 12.25 6.63 6.82
CA TYR A 215 13.57 6.00 6.86
C TYR A 215 13.45 4.50 7.11
#